data_881a7b975d622e0a478bb95c892b5d26
#
_entry.id   881a7b975d622e0a478bb95c892b5d26
#
_cell.length_a   1.000
_cell.length_b   1.000
_cell.length_c   1.000
_cell.angle_alpha   90.00
_cell.angle_beta   90.00
_cell.angle_gamma   90.00
#
_symmetry.space_group_name_H-M   'P 1'
#
loop_
_entity.id
_entity.type
_entity.pdbx_description
1 polymer ?
#
loop_
_entity_poly.entity_id
_entity_poly.type
_entity_poly.pdbx_seq_one_letter_code
_entity_poly.pdbx_strand_id
1 'polypeptide(L)'
;MIEINNVSRTFKEKKQEIHAVQNVSFTIPTGEVVGLLGENGAGKTTLLRMIATILEPTKGEIIIDGKNTSQQTMEIKRKIGVLFGSETGLYDRLTAKENLQYFAKLYGLSKHESNVRIENLAKRFGMKEYLDRKVGGVSKGMRQKVAIARTLIHNPDVILLDEPTTGLDITSANMFRELIHHLRKEGKTIVFSSHIMEEVEQLCQTIVMIHKGNLIYHGSLQELYQQEETENLNYIFMSRIVRGETA
;
A
#
# COMPACT_ATOMS: atom_id res chain seq x y z
N MET A 1 8.45 -9.89 7.55
CA MET A 1 7.58 -9.51 8.71
C MET A 1 7.70 -8.00 8.93
N ILE A 2 6.58 -7.31 9.20
CA ILE A 2 6.56 -5.88 9.56
C ILE A 2 6.02 -5.78 10.98
N GLU A 3 6.78 -5.14 11.87
CA GLU A 3 6.41 -4.92 13.28
C GLU A 3 6.25 -3.42 13.52
N ILE A 4 5.12 -3.03 14.05
CA ILE A 4 4.78 -1.65 14.41
C ILE A 4 4.66 -1.62 15.93
N ASN A 5 5.56 -0.89 16.64
CA ASN A 5 5.71 -0.93 18.09
C ASN A 5 5.47 0.46 18.68
N ASN A 6 4.28 0.68 19.28
CA ASN A 6 3.87 1.91 19.97
C ASN A 6 4.07 3.18 19.12
N VAL A 7 3.76 3.08 17.81
CA VAL A 7 4.04 4.12 16.84
C VAL A 7 3.04 5.26 16.97
N SER A 8 3.58 6.47 17.06
CA SER A 8 2.80 7.71 17.01
C SER A 8 3.38 8.69 16.01
N ARG A 9 2.53 9.48 15.36
CA ARG A 9 2.94 10.60 14.52
C ARG A 9 2.11 11.83 14.80
N THR A 10 2.80 12.90 15.22
CA THR A 10 2.20 14.22 15.45
C THR A 10 2.80 15.22 14.47
N PHE A 11 1.95 15.99 13.81
CA PHE A 11 2.35 17.14 13.00
C PHE A 11 2.08 18.42 13.77
N LYS A 12 2.99 19.40 13.62
CA LYS A 12 2.84 20.74 14.19
C LYS A 12 2.44 21.70 13.07
N GLU A 13 1.23 22.23 13.15
CA GLU A 13 0.74 23.27 12.26
C GLU A 13 0.48 24.54 13.06
N LYS A 14 1.30 25.60 12.83
CA LYS A 14 1.21 26.91 13.48
C LYS A 14 1.09 26.80 15.01
N LYS A 15 -0.14 26.74 15.56
CA LYS A 15 -0.43 26.63 17.00
C LYS A 15 -1.17 25.36 17.42
N GLN A 16 -1.35 24.41 16.48
CA GLN A 16 -2.10 23.18 16.75
C GLN A 16 -1.21 21.97 16.51
N GLU A 17 -1.40 20.96 17.35
CA GLU A 17 -0.82 19.63 17.16
C GLU A 17 -1.89 18.72 16.58
N ILE A 18 -1.56 18.07 15.45
CA ILE A 18 -2.42 17.09 14.79
C ILE A 18 -1.81 15.71 15.06
N HIS A 19 -2.51 14.92 15.85
CA HIS A 19 -2.13 13.54 16.17
C HIS A 19 -2.66 12.60 15.08
N ALA A 20 -1.88 12.40 14.03
CA ALA A 20 -2.31 11.62 12.87
C ALA A 20 -2.29 10.10 13.12
N VAL A 21 -1.41 9.61 14.00
CA VAL A 21 -1.32 8.22 14.46
C VAL A 21 -0.96 8.26 15.94
N GLN A 22 -1.64 7.43 16.77
CA GLN A 22 -1.53 7.48 18.22
C GLN A 22 -1.33 6.06 18.78
N ASN A 23 -0.13 5.79 19.28
CA ASN A 23 0.23 4.56 20.01
C ASN A 23 -0.22 3.24 19.34
N VAL A 24 -0.01 3.13 18.03
CA VAL A 24 -0.43 1.98 17.23
C VAL A 24 0.61 0.87 17.34
N SER A 25 0.16 -0.36 17.64
CA SER A 25 1.01 -1.56 17.69
C SER A 25 0.31 -2.74 17.02
N PHE A 26 0.96 -3.35 16.03
CA PHE A 26 0.53 -4.61 15.43
C PHE A 26 1.66 -5.20 14.59
N THR A 27 1.48 -6.44 14.13
CA THR A 27 2.46 -7.17 13.31
C THR A 27 1.82 -7.69 12.05
N ILE A 28 2.53 -7.61 10.93
CA ILE A 28 2.14 -8.19 9.64
C ILE A 28 3.11 -9.32 9.30
N PRO A 29 2.65 -10.56 9.24
CA PRO A 29 3.47 -11.70 8.81
C PRO A 29 3.95 -11.56 7.37
N THR A 30 5.09 -12.18 7.06
CA THR A 30 5.61 -12.23 5.69
C THR A 30 4.66 -13.01 4.78
N GLY A 31 4.42 -12.49 3.57
CA GLY A 31 3.58 -13.14 2.55
C GLY A 31 2.08 -12.89 2.73
N GLU A 32 1.66 -12.11 3.73
CA GLU A 32 0.26 -11.77 3.92
C GLU A 32 -0.19 -10.55 3.10
N VAL A 33 -1.49 -10.54 2.78
CA VAL A 33 -2.20 -9.39 2.22
C VAL A 33 -3.06 -8.80 3.32
N VAL A 34 -2.74 -7.59 3.72
CA VAL A 34 -3.40 -6.87 4.81
C VAL A 34 -4.11 -5.64 4.30
N GLY A 35 -5.39 -5.54 4.63
CA GLY A 35 -6.22 -4.37 4.35
C GLY A 35 -6.16 -3.37 5.51
N LEU A 36 -5.73 -2.15 5.22
CA LEU A 36 -5.74 -1.03 6.17
C LEU A 36 -7.02 -0.20 5.97
N LEU A 37 -7.99 -0.40 6.85
CA LEU A 37 -9.31 0.20 6.79
C LEU A 37 -9.42 1.46 7.66
N GLY A 38 -10.22 2.40 7.23
CA GLY A 38 -10.55 3.61 7.97
C GLY A 38 -11.13 4.70 7.10
N GLU A 39 -11.77 5.68 7.70
CA GLU A 39 -12.29 6.85 7.01
C GLU A 39 -11.15 7.73 6.42
N ASN A 40 -11.52 8.68 5.57
CA ASN A 40 -10.58 9.70 5.13
C ASN A 40 -10.08 10.52 6.31
N GLY A 41 -8.75 10.71 6.40
CA GLY A 41 -8.12 11.38 7.54
C GLY A 41 -7.89 10.49 8.78
N ALA A 42 -8.25 9.21 8.75
CA ALA A 42 -8.05 8.30 9.89
C ALA A 42 -6.57 8.02 10.24
N GLY A 43 -5.61 8.36 9.37
CA GLY A 43 -4.18 8.13 9.58
C GLY A 43 -3.55 7.06 8.69
N LYS A 44 -4.32 6.39 7.81
CA LYS A 44 -3.86 5.30 6.93
C LYS A 44 -2.64 5.67 6.09
N THR A 45 -2.74 6.74 5.31
CA THR A 45 -1.63 7.24 4.47
C THR A 45 -0.40 7.60 5.31
N THR A 46 -0.60 8.19 6.50
CA THR A 46 0.48 8.55 7.42
C THR A 46 1.20 7.29 7.90
N LEU A 47 0.46 6.25 8.29
CA LEU A 47 1.03 4.98 8.72
C LEU A 47 1.78 4.29 7.56
N LEU A 48 1.19 4.21 6.37
CA LEU A 48 1.87 3.66 5.20
C LEU A 48 3.16 4.42 4.85
N ARG A 49 3.16 5.75 4.95
CA ARG A 49 4.36 6.57 4.73
C ARG A 49 5.44 6.32 5.78
N MET A 50 5.08 6.03 7.02
CA MET A 50 6.04 5.64 8.06
C MET A 50 6.63 4.25 7.77
N ILE A 51 5.82 3.27 7.41
CA ILE A 51 6.30 1.94 6.99
C ILE A 51 7.22 2.06 5.76
N ALA A 52 6.87 2.93 4.81
CA ALA A 52 7.66 3.20 3.60
C ALA A 52 8.95 4.01 3.85
N THR A 53 9.28 4.35 5.09
CA THR A 53 10.45 5.18 5.43
C THR A 53 10.44 6.59 4.82
N ILE A 54 9.28 7.10 4.44
CA ILE A 54 9.11 8.47 3.91
C ILE A 54 8.87 9.46 5.06
N LEU A 55 8.25 8.97 6.12
CA LEU A 55 8.01 9.71 7.36
C LEU A 55 8.63 8.95 8.52
N GLU A 56 9.23 9.66 9.47
CA GLU A 56 9.69 9.06 10.73
C GLU A 56 8.58 9.12 11.78
N PRO A 57 8.39 8.09 12.60
CA PRO A 57 7.54 8.15 13.78
C PRO A 57 8.00 9.26 14.73
N THR A 58 7.06 9.94 15.40
CA THR A 58 7.39 10.86 16.50
C THR A 58 7.73 10.08 17.78
N LYS A 59 7.11 8.90 17.95
CA LYS A 59 7.37 7.93 19.04
C LYS A 59 7.22 6.52 18.50
N GLY A 60 7.85 5.56 19.19
CA GLY A 60 7.83 4.16 18.80
C GLY A 60 8.77 3.86 17.63
N GLU A 61 8.68 2.65 17.11
CA GLU A 61 9.54 2.19 16.01
C GLU A 61 8.80 1.24 15.08
N ILE A 62 9.31 1.15 13.85
CA ILE A 62 8.85 0.19 12.86
C ILE A 62 10.04 -0.66 12.44
N ILE A 63 9.84 -1.99 12.44
CA ILE A 63 10.86 -2.97 12.07
C ILE A 63 10.34 -3.76 10.86
N ILE A 64 11.18 -3.91 9.84
CA ILE A 64 10.87 -4.69 8.63
C ILE A 64 11.99 -5.71 8.43
N ASP A 65 11.62 -7.00 8.51
CA ASP A 65 12.56 -8.14 8.44
C ASP A 65 13.75 -7.97 9.40
N GLY A 66 13.45 -7.57 10.65
CA GLY A 66 14.46 -7.37 11.69
C GLY A 66 15.26 -6.07 11.56
N LYS A 67 14.92 -5.18 10.61
CA LYS A 67 15.62 -3.91 10.35
C LYS A 67 14.76 -2.72 10.76
N ASN A 68 15.31 -1.85 11.61
CA ASN A 68 14.62 -0.62 12.03
C ASN A 68 14.57 0.40 10.87
N THR A 69 13.38 0.94 10.59
CA THR A 69 13.14 1.84 9.45
C THR A 69 13.91 3.15 9.53
N SER A 70 14.18 3.65 10.72
CA SER A 70 14.94 4.90 10.93
C SER A 70 16.45 4.71 10.81
N GLN A 71 16.96 3.50 11.11
CA GLN A 71 18.40 3.22 11.12
C GLN A 71 18.91 2.63 9.80
N GLN A 72 18.10 1.78 9.16
CA GLN A 72 18.48 1.02 7.96
C GLN A 72 17.65 1.39 6.74
N THR A 73 17.31 2.67 6.63
CA THR A 73 16.38 3.23 5.62
C THR A 73 16.72 2.82 4.19
N MET A 74 17.98 2.87 3.78
CA MET A 74 18.38 2.59 2.40
C MET A 74 18.22 1.11 2.01
N GLU A 75 18.49 0.21 2.94
CA GLU A 75 18.31 -1.24 2.72
C GLU A 75 16.83 -1.58 2.61
N ILE A 76 16.01 -0.99 3.47
CA ILE A 76 14.56 -1.17 3.49
C ILE A 76 13.94 -0.62 2.20
N LYS A 77 14.30 0.58 1.75
CA LYS A 77 13.82 1.18 0.49
C LYS A 77 14.04 0.29 -0.73
N ARG A 78 15.10 -0.51 -0.75
CA ARG A 78 15.35 -1.47 -1.84
C ARG A 78 14.38 -2.65 -1.85
N LYS A 79 13.77 -2.96 -0.70
CA LYS A 79 12.85 -4.08 -0.53
C LYS A 79 11.38 -3.69 -0.62
N ILE A 80 11.07 -2.39 -0.62
CA ILE A 80 9.71 -1.89 -0.60
C ILE A 80 9.33 -1.27 -1.94
N GLY A 81 8.20 -1.69 -2.49
CA GLY A 81 7.51 -1.03 -3.58
C GLY A 81 6.36 -0.16 -3.03
N VAL A 82 6.26 1.07 -3.51
CA VAL A 82 5.30 2.05 -2.96
C VAL A 82 4.49 2.72 -4.05
N LEU A 83 3.15 2.74 -3.84
CA LEU A 83 2.21 3.52 -4.62
C LEU A 83 1.36 4.36 -3.67
N PHE A 84 1.49 5.69 -3.70
CA PHE A 84 0.68 6.60 -2.90
C PHE A 84 -0.30 7.38 -3.76
N GLY A 85 -1.59 7.23 -3.44
CA GLY A 85 -2.73 8.03 -3.89
C GLY A 85 -2.76 8.35 -5.38
N SER A 86 -3.28 9.51 -5.70
CA SER A 86 -3.38 10.03 -7.08
C SER A 86 -2.03 10.45 -7.69
N GLU A 87 -1.00 10.61 -6.88
CA GLU A 87 0.34 10.95 -7.34
C GLU A 87 1.07 9.68 -7.79
N THR A 88 0.88 9.32 -9.03
CA THR A 88 1.52 8.13 -9.60
C THR A 88 3.06 8.23 -9.63
N GLY A 89 3.64 9.41 -9.38
CA GLY A 89 5.07 9.65 -9.45
C GLY A 89 5.67 9.34 -10.83
N LEU A 90 4.86 9.47 -11.88
CA LEU A 90 5.28 9.26 -13.26
C LEU A 90 5.62 10.59 -13.93
N TYR A 91 6.59 10.56 -14.84
CA TYR A 91 6.99 11.69 -15.64
C TYR A 91 6.14 11.77 -16.91
N ASP A 92 5.27 12.75 -17.03
CA ASP A 92 4.29 12.89 -18.12
C ASP A 92 4.93 13.01 -19.51
N ARG A 93 6.12 13.58 -19.58
CA ARG A 93 6.88 13.78 -20.83
C ARG A 93 7.58 12.51 -21.32
N LEU A 94 7.77 11.54 -20.45
CA LEU A 94 8.36 10.25 -20.77
C LEU A 94 7.28 9.25 -21.20
N THR A 95 7.68 8.30 -22.04
CA THR A 95 6.86 7.14 -22.39
C THR A 95 6.68 6.22 -21.16
N ALA A 96 5.71 5.31 -21.22
CA ALA A 96 5.55 4.29 -20.18
C ALA A 96 6.85 3.47 -20.01
N LYS A 97 7.48 3.07 -21.11
CA LYS A 97 8.74 2.34 -21.12
C LYS A 97 9.89 3.14 -20.49
N GLU A 98 10.05 4.41 -20.88
CA GLU A 98 11.09 5.28 -20.34
C GLU A 98 10.90 5.53 -18.83
N ASN A 99 9.65 5.70 -18.37
CA ASN A 99 9.37 5.75 -16.93
C ASN A 99 9.85 4.50 -16.20
N LEU A 100 9.49 3.32 -16.70
CA LEU A 100 9.91 2.06 -16.09
C LEU A 100 11.44 1.87 -16.12
N GLN A 101 12.10 2.23 -17.23
CA GLN A 101 13.55 2.18 -17.35
C GLN A 101 14.25 3.14 -16.37
N TYR A 102 13.70 4.34 -16.20
CA TYR A 102 14.24 5.31 -15.25
C TYR A 102 14.24 4.76 -13.81
N PHE A 103 13.09 4.22 -13.37
CA PHE A 103 13.00 3.65 -12.02
C PHE A 103 13.83 2.37 -11.88
N ALA A 104 13.87 1.50 -12.88
CA ALA A 104 14.74 0.33 -12.90
C ALA A 104 16.21 0.72 -12.67
N LYS A 105 16.67 1.77 -13.35
CA LYS A 105 18.04 2.30 -13.18
C LYS A 105 18.28 2.86 -11.78
N LEU A 106 17.30 3.56 -11.17
CA LEU A 106 17.40 4.06 -9.79
C LEU A 106 17.60 2.92 -8.78
N TYR A 107 16.97 1.77 -9.03
CA TYR A 107 17.15 0.58 -8.20
C TYR A 107 18.38 -0.27 -8.58
N GLY A 108 19.21 0.21 -9.52
CA GLY A 108 20.46 -0.43 -9.90
C GLY A 108 20.33 -1.63 -10.86
N LEU A 109 19.19 -1.80 -11.52
CA LEU A 109 19.01 -2.85 -12.51
C LEU A 109 19.84 -2.56 -13.76
N SER A 110 20.48 -3.60 -14.31
CA SER A 110 21.14 -3.52 -15.60
C SER A 110 20.13 -3.28 -16.73
N LYS A 111 20.59 -2.80 -17.89
CA LYS A 111 19.73 -2.59 -19.06
C LYS A 111 19.02 -3.87 -19.51
N HIS A 112 19.71 -5.00 -19.44
CA HIS A 112 19.14 -6.29 -19.80
C HIS A 112 18.02 -6.70 -18.82
N GLU A 113 18.27 -6.70 -17.51
CA GLU A 113 17.28 -7.01 -16.48
C GLU A 113 16.07 -6.08 -16.56
N SER A 114 16.32 -4.78 -16.75
CA SER A 114 15.28 -3.78 -16.92
C SER A 114 14.34 -4.13 -18.09
N ASN A 115 14.89 -4.45 -19.27
CA ASN A 115 14.10 -4.79 -20.44
C ASN A 115 13.28 -6.07 -20.22
N VAL A 116 13.87 -7.12 -19.66
CA VAL A 116 13.15 -8.37 -19.35
C VAL A 116 11.99 -8.12 -18.38
N ARG A 117 12.22 -7.35 -17.33
CA ARG A 117 11.16 -7.02 -16.36
C ARG A 117 10.07 -6.15 -16.96
N ILE A 118 10.43 -5.16 -17.78
CA ILE A 118 9.45 -4.30 -18.47
C ILE A 118 8.56 -5.13 -19.39
N GLU A 119 9.13 -6.05 -20.17
CA GLU A 119 8.36 -6.94 -21.03
C GLU A 119 7.39 -7.83 -20.25
N ASN A 120 7.85 -8.42 -19.14
CA ASN A 120 7.03 -9.25 -18.28
C ASN A 120 5.87 -8.45 -17.66
N LEU A 121 6.15 -7.25 -17.11
CA LEU A 121 5.14 -6.36 -16.56
C LEU A 121 4.18 -5.85 -17.65
N ALA A 122 4.70 -5.52 -18.84
CA ALA A 122 3.88 -5.08 -19.96
C ALA A 122 2.91 -6.19 -20.43
N LYS A 123 3.36 -7.44 -20.46
CA LYS A 123 2.51 -8.59 -20.74
C LYS A 123 1.44 -8.76 -19.65
N ARG A 124 1.85 -8.72 -18.37
CA ARG A 124 0.98 -8.94 -17.21
C ARG A 124 -0.13 -7.88 -17.11
N PHE A 125 0.17 -6.63 -17.41
CA PHE A 125 -0.76 -5.50 -17.31
C PHE A 125 -1.44 -5.13 -18.64
N GLY A 126 -1.18 -5.86 -19.73
CA GLY A 126 -1.72 -5.52 -21.06
C GLY A 126 -1.25 -4.15 -21.54
N MET A 127 0.02 -3.78 -21.27
CA MET A 127 0.55 -2.45 -21.60
C MET A 127 1.32 -2.39 -22.93
N LYS A 128 1.47 -3.51 -23.65
CA LYS A 128 2.34 -3.58 -24.83
C LYS A 128 2.02 -2.52 -25.89
N GLU A 129 0.72 -2.25 -26.12
CA GLU A 129 0.26 -1.33 -27.17
C GLU A 129 0.57 0.15 -26.88
N TYR A 130 0.89 0.50 -25.65
CA TYR A 130 1.15 1.89 -25.25
C TYR A 130 2.46 2.10 -24.48
N LEU A 131 3.35 1.10 -24.49
CA LEU A 131 4.67 1.26 -23.85
C LEU A 131 5.47 2.45 -24.38
N ASP A 132 5.36 2.72 -25.66
CA ASP A 132 6.05 3.82 -26.33
C ASP A 132 5.24 5.12 -26.41
N ARG A 133 4.05 5.17 -25.74
CA ARG A 133 3.26 6.40 -25.62
C ARG A 133 3.67 7.18 -24.37
N LYS A 134 3.69 8.52 -24.48
CA LYS A 134 3.92 9.42 -23.34
C LYS A 134 2.81 9.26 -22.32
N VAL A 135 3.18 9.17 -21.03
CA VAL A 135 2.23 8.93 -19.94
C VAL A 135 1.22 10.07 -19.78
N GLY A 136 1.59 11.30 -20.08
CA GLY A 136 0.66 12.45 -20.07
C GLY A 136 -0.47 12.36 -21.09
N GLY A 137 -0.37 11.49 -22.10
CA GLY A 137 -1.37 11.30 -23.16
C GLY A 137 -2.19 10.01 -23.07
N VAL A 138 -2.04 9.22 -21.99
CA VAL A 138 -2.80 7.97 -21.80
C VAL A 138 -3.96 8.15 -20.84
N SER A 139 -4.93 7.22 -20.85
CA SER A 139 -6.07 7.26 -19.92
C SER A 139 -5.63 7.09 -18.45
N LYS A 140 -6.49 7.49 -17.51
CA LYS A 140 -6.23 7.35 -16.07
C LYS A 140 -5.93 5.88 -15.70
N GLY A 141 -6.70 4.93 -16.20
CA GLY A 141 -6.49 3.49 -15.95
C GLY A 141 -5.17 3.00 -16.54
N MET A 142 -4.79 3.43 -17.77
CA MET A 142 -3.48 3.10 -18.35
C MET A 142 -2.34 3.69 -17.51
N ARG A 143 -2.49 4.94 -17.06
CA ARG A 143 -1.52 5.60 -16.16
C ARG A 143 -1.35 4.83 -14.85
N GLN A 144 -2.44 4.38 -14.25
CA GLN A 144 -2.43 3.58 -13.02
C GLN A 144 -1.68 2.25 -13.22
N LYS A 145 -1.91 1.56 -14.35
CA LYS A 145 -1.17 0.34 -14.70
C LYS A 145 0.34 0.58 -14.77
N VAL A 146 0.77 1.68 -15.38
CA VAL A 146 2.19 2.06 -15.44
C VAL A 146 2.73 2.38 -14.04
N ALA A 147 1.96 3.04 -13.18
CA ALA A 147 2.35 3.35 -11.80
C ALA A 147 2.52 2.08 -10.94
N ILE A 148 1.61 1.13 -11.08
CA ILE A 148 1.73 -0.18 -10.41
C ILE A 148 2.95 -0.94 -10.96
N ALA A 149 3.15 -0.97 -12.29
CA ALA A 149 4.32 -1.62 -12.89
C ALA A 149 5.64 -0.99 -12.41
N ARG A 150 5.68 0.34 -12.28
CA ARG A 150 6.82 1.06 -11.69
C ARG A 150 7.10 0.60 -10.25
N THR A 151 6.06 0.44 -9.44
CA THR A 151 6.17 -0.03 -8.04
C THR A 151 6.80 -1.41 -7.96
N LEU A 152 6.58 -2.26 -8.97
CA LEU A 152 7.05 -3.63 -9.02
C LEU A 152 8.36 -3.84 -9.79
N ILE A 153 8.91 -2.80 -10.44
CA ILE A 153 10.03 -2.93 -11.37
C ILE A 153 11.28 -3.55 -10.75
N HIS A 154 11.54 -3.29 -9.48
CA HIS A 154 12.69 -3.82 -8.73
C HIS A 154 12.39 -5.12 -7.97
N ASN A 155 11.20 -5.71 -8.17
CA ASN A 155 10.73 -6.94 -7.51
C ASN A 155 10.75 -6.86 -5.97
N PRO A 156 10.06 -5.90 -5.35
CA PRO A 156 10.05 -5.71 -3.92
C PRO A 156 9.49 -6.94 -3.16
N ASP A 157 9.91 -7.12 -1.91
CA ASP A 157 9.36 -8.13 -0.99
C ASP A 157 8.10 -7.61 -0.27
N VAL A 158 8.05 -6.30 -0.02
CA VAL A 158 6.96 -5.59 0.62
C VAL A 158 6.36 -4.60 -0.36
N ILE A 159 5.03 -4.58 -0.49
CA ILE A 159 4.30 -3.71 -1.41
C ILE A 159 3.28 -2.91 -0.61
N LEU A 160 3.41 -1.59 -0.65
CA LEU A 160 2.55 -0.64 0.06
C LEU A 160 1.74 0.16 -0.95
N LEU A 161 0.41 0.08 -0.87
CA LEU A 161 -0.50 0.69 -1.82
C LEU A 161 -1.53 1.54 -1.07
N ASP A 162 -1.55 2.83 -1.35
CA ASP A 162 -2.50 3.76 -0.75
C ASP A 162 -3.65 4.03 -1.72
N GLU A 163 -4.84 3.52 -1.39
CA GLU A 163 -6.07 3.61 -2.20
C GLU A 163 -5.87 3.27 -3.70
N PRO A 164 -5.31 2.09 -4.02
CA PRO A 164 -4.83 1.77 -5.37
C PRO A 164 -5.93 1.67 -6.44
N THR A 165 -7.16 1.47 -6.03
CA THR A 165 -8.34 1.26 -6.91
C THR A 165 -9.19 2.51 -7.09
N THR A 166 -8.91 3.57 -6.34
CA THR A 166 -9.71 4.80 -6.38
C THR A 166 -9.76 5.41 -7.78
N GLY A 167 -10.99 5.45 -8.34
CA GLY A 167 -11.26 6.00 -9.67
C GLY A 167 -10.83 5.09 -10.82
N LEU A 168 -10.65 3.80 -10.59
CA LEU A 168 -10.54 2.79 -11.63
C LEU A 168 -11.93 2.37 -12.11
N ASP A 169 -12.02 1.99 -13.39
CA ASP A 169 -13.17 1.27 -13.93
C ASP A 169 -13.18 -0.19 -13.44
N ILE A 170 -14.31 -0.88 -13.62
CA ILE A 170 -14.52 -2.28 -13.17
C ILE A 170 -13.44 -3.21 -13.74
N THR A 171 -13.06 -3.04 -14.99
CA THR A 171 -12.05 -3.89 -15.66
C THR A 171 -10.68 -3.71 -15.01
N SER A 172 -10.29 -2.46 -14.74
CA SER A 172 -9.01 -2.14 -14.10
C SER A 172 -8.98 -2.57 -12.62
N ALA A 173 -10.11 -2.47 -11.91
CA ALA A 173 -10.24 -2.99 -10.54
C ALA A 173 -10.12 -4.51 -10.49
N ASN A 174 -10.75 -5.24 -11.41
CA ASN A 174 -10.61 -6.70 -11.51
C ASN A 174 -9.16 -7.12 -11.79
N MET A 175 -8.50 -6.43 -12.73
CA MET A 175 -7.08 -6.68 -13.00
C MET A 175 -6.19 -6.42 -11.78
N PHE A 176 -6.51 -5.40 -10.97
CA PHE A 176 -5.82 -5.15 -9.72
C PHE A 176 -6.00 -6.31 -8.73
N ARG A 177 -7.22 -6.86 -8.59
CA ARG A 177 -7.48 -8.03 -7.74
C ARG A 177 -6.66 -9.25 -8.18
N GLU A 178 -6.67 -9.56 -9.48
CA GLU A 178 -5.84 -10.64 -10.03
C GLU A 178 -4.35 -10.44 -9.75
N LEU A 179 -3.86 -9.20 -9.85
CA LEU A 179 -2.50 -8.86 -9.49
C LEU A 179 -2.19 -9.18 -8.03
N ILE A 180 -3.02 -8.74 -7.09
CA ILE A 180 -2.83 -8.99 -5.65
C ILE A 180 -2.80 -10.51 -5.38
N HIS A 181 -3.73 -11.28 -5.95
CA HIS A 181 -3.72 -12.73 -5.83
C HIS A 181 -2.42 -13.37 -6.35
N HIS A 182 -1.90 -12.86 -7.45
CA HIS A 182 -0.66 -13.38 -8.03
C HIS A 182 0.58 -13.03 -7.18
N LEU A 183 0.68 -11.78 -6.72
CA LEU A 183 1.77 -11.34 -5.86
C LEU A 183 1.76 -12.09 -4.51
N ARG A 184 0.57 -12.39 -3.97
CA ARG A 184 0.42 -13.23 -2.79
C ARG A 184 0.97 -14.65 -3.03
N LYS A 185 0.66 -15.27 -4.18
CA LYS A 185 1.23 -16.59 -4.56
C LYS A 185 2.75 -16.56 -4.71
N GLU A 186 3.32 -15.40 -5.07
CA GLU A 186 4.78 -15.17 -5.10
C GLU A 186 5.37 -14.93 -3.70
N GLY A 187 4.58 -14.99 -2.62
CA GLY A 187 5.02 -14.79 -1.25
C GLY A 187 5.28 -13.32 -0.88
N LYS A 188 4.76 -12.36 -1.65
CA LYS A 188 4.94 -10.93 -1.35
C LYS A 188 4.06 -10.50 -0.19
N THR A 189 4.60 -9.67 0.70
CA THR A 189 3.83 -9.01 1.76
C THR A 189 3.19 -7.75 1.19
N ILE A 190 1.86 -7.62 1.30
CA ILE A 190 1.13 -6.52 0.68
C ILE A 190 0.29 -5.82 1.75
N VAL A 191 0.43 -4.52 1.84
CA VAL A 191 -0.43 -3.68 2.68
C VAL A 191 -1.09 -2.65 1.77
N PHE A 192 -2.40 -2.65 1.72
CA PHE A 192 -3.10 -1.61 0.98
C PHE A 192 -4.17 -0.93 1.83
N SER A 193 -4.27 0.38 1.68
CA SER A 193 -5.37 1.12 2.29
C SER A 193 -6.58 1.12 1.38
N SER A 194 -7.76 1.00 1.97
CA SER A 194 -9.02 1.21 1.28
C SER A 194 -10.07 1.77 2.24
N HIS A 195 -11.01 2.50 1.69
CA HIS A 195 -12.27 2.84 2.37
C HIS A 195 -13.45 2.02 1.82
N ILE A 196 -13.19 1.12 0.86
CA ILE A 196 -14.18 0.24 0.24
C ILE A 196 -14.05 -1.14 0.90
N MET A 197 -15.01 -1.47 1.77
CA MET A 197 -14.98 -2.70 2.57
C MET A 197 -15.00 -3.97 1.70
N GLU A 198 -15.79 -3.97 0.63
CA GLU A 198 -15.91 -5.10 -0.30
C GLU A 198 -14.57 -5.48 -0.94
N GLU A 199 -13.70 -4.53 -1.25
CA GLU A 199 -12.35 -4.82 -1.77
C GLU A 199 -11.50 -5.56 -0.75
N VAL A 200 -11.61 -5.17 0.51
CA VAL A 200 -10.83 -5.77 1.59
C VAL A 200 -11.35 -7.17 1.88
N GLU A 201 -12.66 -7.39 1.91
CA GLU A 201 -13.28 -8.70 2.07
C GLU A 201 -12.85 -9.70 0.98
N GLN A 202 -12.72 -9.23 -0.26
CA GLN A 202 -12.30 -10.06 -1.39
C GLN A 202 -10.79 -10.38 -1.43
N LEU A 203 -9.95 -9.51 -0.88
CA LEU A 203 -8.50 -9.60 -1.05
C LEU A 203 -7.75 -10.01 0.21
N CYS A 204 -8.29 -9.72 1.39
CA CYS A 204 -7.59 -9.85 2.65
C CYS A 204 -8.14 -10.97 3.53
N GLN A 205 -7.25 -11.61 4.27
CA GLN A 205 -7.61 -12.47 5.40
C GLN A 205 -7.38 -11.74 6.72
N THR A 206 -6.43 -10.83 6.74
CA THR A 206 -6.05 -10.01 7.89
C THR A 206 -6.37 -8.55 7.60
N ILE A 207 -6.92 -7.87 8.57
CA ILE A 207 -7.28 -6.45 8.48
C ILE A 207 -6.76 -5.66 9.66
N VAL A 208 -6.52 -4.38 9.42
CA VAL A 208 -6.17 -3.37 10.41
C VAL A 208 -7.18 -2.23 10.27
N MET A 209 -7.93 -1.94 11.32
CA MET A 209 -8.89 -0.84 11.33
C MET A 209 -8.34 0.34 12.12
N ILE A 210 -8.34 1.52 11.52
CA ILE A 210 -7.87 2.78 12.15
C ILE A 210 -8.97 3.82 12.11
N HIS A 211 -9.19 4.48 13.24
CA HIS A 211 -10.08 5.63 13.37
C HIS A 211 -9.43 6.75 14.17
N LYS A 212 -9.40 7.97 13.62
CA LYS A 212 -8.78 9.17 14.23
C LYS A 212 -7.39 8.92 14.82
N GLY A 213 -6.56 8.17 14.08
CA GLY A 213 -5.20 7.84 14.47
C GLY A 213 -5.04 6.67 15.43
N ASN A 214 -6.11 6.09 15.94
CA ASN A 214 -6.10 4.97 16.88
C ASN A 214 -6.37 3.65 16.17
N LEU A 215 -5.72 2.58 16.63
CA LEU A 215 -6.03 1.22 16.22
C LEU A 215 -7.31 0.77 16.91
N ILE A 216 -8.31 0.34 16.13
CA ILE A 216 -9.58 -0.19 16.67
C ILE A 216 -9.75 -1.69 16.46
N TYR A 217 -9.00 -2.27 15.54
CA TYR A 217 -8.93 -3.72 15.34
C TYR A 217 -7.67 -4.10 14.55
N HIS A 218 -7.08 -5.23 14.91
CA HIS A 218 -6.08 -5.94 14.13
C HIS A 218 -6.30 -7.44 14.29
N GLY A 219 -6.47 -8.15 13.21
CA GLY A 219 -6.65 -9.60 13.24
C GLY A 219 -7.28 -10.17 11.97
N SER A 220 -7.65 -11.44 12.07
CA SER A 220 -8.33 -12.15 11.00
C SER A 220 -9.74 -11.61 10.76
N LEU A 221 -10.12 -11.46 9.49
CA LEU A 221 -11.47 -11.08 9.11
C LEU A 221 -12.51 -12.11 9.58
N GLN A 222 -12.16 -13.40 9.56
CA GLN A 222 -13.04 -14.47 10.00
C GLN A 222 -13.29 -14.41 11.54
N GLU A 223 -12.25 -14.18 12.33
CA GLU A 223 -12.38 -13.99 13.78
C GLU A 223 -13.24 -12.78 14.12
N LEU A 224 -13.07 -11.68 13.36
CA LEU A 224 -13.89 -10.49 13.52
C LEU A 224 -15.38 -10.78 13.29
N TYR A 225 -15.73 -11.49 12.23
CA TYR A 225 -17.10 -11.87 11.92
C TYR A 225 -17.71 -12.76 12.99
N GLN A 226 -16.92 -13.70 13.54
CA GLN A 226 -17.36 -14.55 14.66
C GLN A 226 -17.59 -13.75 15.96
N GLN A 227 -16.72 -12.78 16.25
CA GLN A 227 -16.84 -11.93 17.45
C GLN A 227 -18.07 -11.01 17.38
N GLU A 228 -18.37 -10.48 16.20
CA GLU A 228 -19.47 -9.51 16.01
C GLU A 228 -20.79 -10.18 15.58
N GLU A 229 -20.81 -11.49 15.39
CA GLU A 229 -21.98 -12.29 14.97
C GLU A 229 -22.62 -11.77 13.66
N THR A 230 -21.82 -11.17 12.77
CA THR A 230 -22.25 -10.61 11.49
C THR A 230 -21.11 -10.59 10.48
N GLU A 231 -21.43 -10.81 9.19
CA GLU A 231 -20.46 -10.71 8.08
C GLU A 231 -20.50 -9.35 7.37
N ASN A 232 -21.18 -8.35 7.93
CA ASN A 232 -21.26 -7.00 7.38
C ASN A 232 -20.13 -6.11 7.92
N LEU A 233 -19.02 -6.05 7.20
CA LEU A 233 -17.83 -5.28 7.61
C LEU A 233 -18.10 -3.79 7.78
N ASN A 234 -18.99 -3.20 6.97
CA ASN A 234 -19.41 -1.80 7.13
C ASN A 234 -20.12 -1.57 8.47
N TYR A 235 -21.05 -2.47 8.82
CA TYR A 235 -21.75 -2.38 10.09
C TYR A 235 -20.79 -2.55 11.29
N ILE A 236 -19.89 -3.53 11.21
CA ILE A 236 -18.89 -3.77 12.24
C ILE A 236 -18.01 -2.53 12.45
N PHE A 237 -17.48 -1.98 11.37
CA PHE A 237 -16.63 -0.79 11.41
C PHE A 237 -17.35 0.40 12.09
N MET A 238 -18.58 0.70 11.67
CA MET A 238 -19.38 1.78 12.26
C MET A 238 -19.71 1.53 13.72
N SER A 239 -20.09 0.29 14.10
CA SER A 239 -20.43 -0.04 15.47
C SER A 239 -19.23 0.10 16.43
N ARG A 240 -18.04 -0.33 16.02
CA ARG A 240 -16.81 -0.17 16.81
C ARG A 240 -16.43 1.30 17.00
N ILE A 241 -16.58 2.13 15.97
CA ILE A 241 -16.38 3.59 16.10
C ILE A 241 -17.33 4.19 17.13
N VAL A 242 -18.62 3.83 17.08
CA VAL A 242 -19.63 4.37 18.00
C VAL A 242 -19.39 3.89 19.44
N ARG A 243 -18.97 2.65 19.64
CA ARG A 243 -18.60 2.12 20.97
C ARG A 243 -17.31 2.75 21.52
N GLY A 244 -16.51 3.42 20.69
CA GLY A 244 -15.23 4.00 21.09
C GLY A 244 -14.16 2.96 21.41
N GLU A 245 -14.28 1.76 20.83
CA GLU A 245 -13.35 0.66 21.07
C GLU A 245 -11.98 1.00 20.49
N THR A 246 -10.94 0.79 21.29
CA THR A 246 -9.52 0.80 20.89
C THR A 246 -8.94 -0.59 21.15
N ALA A 247 -8.12 -1.07 20.21
CA ALA A 247 -7.46 -2.38 20.32
C ALA A 247 -6.20 -2.32 21.19
#